data_e9c70c925254095650b12d6255aacef0
#
_entry.id   e9c70c925254095650b12d6255aacef0
#
_cell.length_a   1.000
_cell.length_b   1.000
_cell.length_c   1.000
_cell.angle_alpha   90.00
_cell.angle_beta   90.00
_cell.angle_gamma   90.00
#
_symmetry.space_group_name_H-M   'P 1'
#
loop_
_entity.id
_entity.type
_entity.pdbx_description
1 polymer ?
#
loop_
_entity_poly.entity_id
_entity_poly.type
_entity_poly.pdbx_seq_one_letter_code
_entity_poly.pdbx_strand_id
1 'polypeptide(L)'
;MERIGLVIHPTRPVDRALAGVRRWAADQGLAVVELQGDAEPGDLVIALGGDGTVLHALRAAAPAGAPVLGVACGSLGALTAVTANALERALDRVLAGDWTARPLPALAIGSDGAPLQWAINDFVALRRGGTQVVADVSVDGETYVRLAGDGVIVATPLGSSAYSMAAGGPVLLAGTQAFVCTPLAMHGGSAAPLVVPSGATLAVEVHPGFGGFEVEIDGQRRPATGVHYQFSLHPKKVTIIGFDEPRVGLRSLRERGLIADSPRVLARDARKSR
;
A
#
# COMPACT_ATOMS: atom_id res chain seq x y z
N MET A 1 -11.09 -18.23 12.97
CA MET A 1 -11.27 -16.82 13.38
C MET A 1 -11.52 -16.82 14.88
N GLU A 2 -10.66 -16.16 15.64
CA GLU A 2 -10.72 -16.15 17.10
C GLU A 2 -11.22 -14.82 17.66
N ARG A 3 -10.85 -13.72 16.98
CA ARG A 3 -11.33 -12.38 17.31
C ARG A 3 -11.34 -11.48 16.07
N ILE A 4 -11.95 -10.30 16.19
CA ILE A 4 -11.97 -9.25 15.19
C ILE A 4 -11.06 -8.10 15.61
N GLY A 5 -10.05 -7.82 14.79
CA GLY A 5 -9.24 -6.61 14.91
C GLY A 5 -9.85 -5.49 14.07
N LEU A 6 -10.09 -4.32 14.62
CA LEU A 6 -10.64 -3.16 13.93
C LEU A 6 -9.56 -2.12 13.63
N VAL A 7 -9.55 -1.62 12.39
CA VAL A 7 -8.85 -0.40 12.00
C VAL A 7 -9.89 0.60 11.49
N ILE A 8 -9.99 1.73 12.16
CA ILE A 8 -11.07 2.71 11.97
C ILE A 8 -10.49 4.01 11.41
N HIS A 9 -11.17 4.58 10.40
CA HIS A 9 -10.78 5.88 9.85
C HIS A 9 -11.04 6.99 10.91
N PRO A 10 -10.06 7.86 11.17
CA PRO A 10 -10.14 8.78 12.33
C PRO A 10 -11.23 9.87 12.21
N THR A 11 -11.67 10.20 10.99
CA THR A 11 -12.56 11.36 10.77
C THR A 11 -13.78 11.07 9.90
N ARG A 12 -13.88 9.89 9.27
CA ARG A 12 -15.08 9.54 8.47
C ARG A 12 -16.20 9.03 9.37
N PRO A 13 -17.47 9.23 8.97
CA PRO A 13 -18.60 8.67 9.71
C PRO A 13 -18.62 7.14 9.53
N VAL A 14 -18.21 6.43 10.55
CA VAL A 14 -18.11 4.95 10.58
C VAL A 14 -19.04 4.31 11.62
N ASP A 15 -19.75 5.10 12.41
CA ASP A 15 -20.54 4.65 13.57
C ASP A 15 -21.51 3.54 13.24
N ARG A 16 -22.21 3.65 12.11
CA ARG A 16 -23.15 2.62 11.66
C ARG A 16 -22.46 1.29 11.34
N ALA A 17 -21.32 1.34 10.64
CA ALA A 17 -20.57 0.14 10.32
C ALA A 17 -19.95 -0.47 11.57
N LEU A 18 -19.43 0.35 12.48
CA LEU A 18 -18.85 -0.07 13.75
C LEU A 18 -19.91 -0.75 14.64
N ALA A 19 -21.10 -0.16 14.77
CA ALA A 19 -22.21 -0.75 15.50
C ALA A 19 -22.64 -2.10 14.89
N GLY A 20 -22.64 -2.22 13.55
CA GLY A 20 -22.93 -3.46 12.84
C GLY A 20 -21.92 -4.56 13.17
N VAL A 21 -20.59 -4.25 13.10
CA VAL A 21 -19.55 -5.22 13.46
C VAL A 21 -19.70 -5.68 14.91
N ARG A 22 -19.87 -4.76 15.84
CA ARG A 22 -19.98 -5.08 17.28
C ARG A 22 -21.19 -5.96 17.59
N ARG A 23 -22.35 -5.65 17.01
CA ARG A 23 -23.56 -6.46 17.16
C ARG A 23 -23.37 -7.85 16.58
N TRP A 24 -22.91 -7.94 15.32
CA TRP A 24 -22.67 -9.22 14.65
C TRP A 24 -21.67 -10.08 15.43
N ALA A 25 -20.56 -9.50 15.89
CA ALA A 25 -19.55 -10.21 16.66
C ALA A 25 -20.10 -10.75 17.99
N ALA A 26 -20.92 -9.95 18.69
CA ALA A 26 -21.57 -10.37 19.93
C ALA A 26 -22.49 -11.58 19.71
N ASP A 27 -23.26 -11.59 18.61
CA ASP A 27 -24.14 -12.73 18.23
C ASP A 27 -23.32 -13.99 17.91
N GLN A 28 -22.08 -13.85 17.47
CA GLN A 28 -21.17 -14.96 17.19
C GLN A 28 -20.24 -15.31 18.38
N GLY A 29 -20.33 -14.62 19.50
CA GLY A 29 -19.45 -14.82 20.65
C GLY A 29 -17.99 -14.44 20.42
N LEU A 30 -17.72 -13.54 19.46
CA LEU A 30 -16.36 -13.10 19.09
C LEU A 30 -15.99 -11.80 19.81
N ALA A 31 -14.72 -11.73 20.25
CA ALA A 31 -14.16 -10.50 20.78
C ALA A 31 -13.87 -9.50 19.65
N VAL A 32 -14.07 -8.20 19.92
CA VAL A 32 -13.75 -7.10 19.01
C VAL A 32 -12.76 -6.16 19.69
N VAL A 33 -11.61 -5.93 19.05
CA VAL A 33 -10.54 -5.10 19.58
C VAL A 33 -10.15 -4.06 18.51
N GLU A 34 -10.07 -2.79 18.92
CA GLU A 34 -9.48 -1.76 18.05
C GLU A 34 -7.95 -1.89 18.08
N LEU A 35 -7.34 -2.12 16.92
CA LEU A 35 -5.91 -2.34 16.80
C LEU A 35 -5.17 -1.02 16.97
N GLN A 36 -4.26 -0.98 17.93
CA GLN A 36 -3.29 0.11 18.12
C GLN A 36 -1.90 -0.25 17.56
N GLY A 37 -1.72 -1.48 17.12
CA GLY A 37 -0.49 -2.06 16.55
C GLY A 37 -0.81 -3.24 15.66
N ASP A 38 0.03 -4.26 15.71
CA ASP A 38 -0.08 -5.45 14.87
C ASP A 38 -1.25 -6.35 15.29
N ALA A 39 -1.83 -7.04 14.31
CA ALA A 39 -2.82 -8.10 14.54
C ALA A 39 -2.15 -9.36 15.10
N GLU A 40 -2.94 -10.19 15.76
CA GLU A 40 -2.49 -11.50 16.25
C GLU A 40 -2.90 -12.64 15.28
N PRO A 41 -2.19 -13.78 15.34
CA PRO A 41 -2.62 -14.97 14.60
C PRO A 41 -4.05 -15.38 14.97
N GLY A 42 -4.84 -15.75 13.96
CA GLY A 42 -6.27 -16.10 14.13
C GLY A 42 -7.24 -14.94 14.03
N ASP A 43 -6.76 -13.69 13.97
CA ASP A 43 -7.61 -12.52 13.76
C ASP A 43 -8.23 -12.48 12.37
N LEU A 44 -9.46 -11.91 12.30
CA LEU A 44 -9.97 -11.25 11.10
C LEU A 44 -9.79 -9.75 11.29
N VAL A 45 -9.07 -9.08 10.40
CA VAL A 45 -8.93 -7.62 10.49
C VAL A 45 -9.98 -6.95 9.61
N ILE A 46 -10.76 -6.03 10.18
CA ILE A 46 -11.77 -5.25 9.46
C ILE A 46 -11.33 -3.78 9.40
N ALA A 47 -11.21 -3.24 8.19
CA ALA A 47 -10.90 -1.84 7.95
C ALA A 47 -12.18 -1.06 7.64
N LEU A 48 -12.58 -0.14 8.50
CA LEU A 48 -13.74 0.74 8.31
C LEU A 48 -13.29 2.10 7.77
N GLY A 49 -13.39 2.32 6.46
CA GLY A 49 -12.91 3.57 5.86
C GLY A 49 -12.81 3.52 4.34
N GLY A 50 -11.70 3.98 3.80
CA GLY A 50 -11.32 3.91 2.37
C GLY A 50 -10.01 3.16 2.18
N ASP A 51 -9.43 3.24 0.97
CA ASP A 51 -8.18 2.53 0.63
C ASP A 51 -7.03 2.80 1.62
N GLY A 52 -6.85 4.05 2.08
CA GLY A 52 -5.83 4.38 3.08
C GLY A 52 -6.02 3.66 4.43
N THR A 53 -7.28 3.45 4.86
CA THR A 53 -7.59 2.67 6.07
C THR A 53 -7.29 1.18 5.85
N VAL A 54 -7.59 0.68 4.65
CA VAL A 54 -7.29 -0.72 4.28
C VAL A 54 -5.77 -0.93 4.21
N LEU A 55 -5.00 0.01 3.67
CA LEU A 55 -3.52 -0.07 3.69
C LEU A 55 -2.98 -0.16 5.13
N HIS A 56 -3.53 0.65 6.04
CA HIS A 56 -3.15 0.56 7.45
C HIS A 56 -3.48 -0.82 8.05
N ALA A 57 -4.68 -1.33 7.79
CA ALA A 57 -5.09 -2.66 8.24
C ALA A 57 -4.21 -3.78 7.67
N LEU A 58 -3.84 -3.70 6.39
CA LEU A 58 -2.94 -4.67 5.75
C LEU A 58 -1.54 -4.66 6.37
N ARG A 59 -1.02 -3.48 6.75
CA ARG A 59 0.25 -3.40 7.47
C ARG A 59 0.17 -4.04 8.85
N ALA A 60 -0.86 -3.72 9.61
CA ALA A 60 -1.09 -4.32 10.93
C ALA A 60 -1.27 -5.84 10.84
N ALA A 61 -1.89 -6.33 9.78
CA ALA A 61 -2.11 -7.75 9.54
C ALA A 61 -0.86 -8.51 9.04
N ALA A 62 0.11 -7.80 8.46
CA ALA A 62 1.26 -8.41 7.79
C ALA A 62 2.11 -9.34 8.68
N PRO A 63 2.44 -9.02 9.95
CA PRO A 63 3.20 -9.91 10.83
C PRO A 63 2.49 -11.23 11.08
N ALA A 64 1.18 -11.20 11.36
CA ALA A 64 0.37 -12.36 11.68
C ALA A 64 -0.16 -13.12 10.45
N GLY A 65 -0.09 -12.53 9.26
CA GLY A 65 -0.73 -13.07 8.05
C GLY A 65 -2.27 -13.07 8.13
N ALA A 66 -2.85 -12.25 8.97
CA ALA A 66 -4.30 -12.17 9.16
C ALA A 66 -5.01 -11.65 7.89
N PRO A 67 -6.16 -12.22 7.49
CA PRO A 67 -6.92 -11.70 6.37
C PRO A 67 -7.59 -10.37 6.71
N VAL A 68 -7.69 -9.48 5.71
CA VAL A 68 -8.26 -8.14 5.87
C VAL A 68 -9.53 -7.99 5.05
N LEU A 69 -10.62 -7.55 5.68
CA LEU A 69 -11.85 -7.14 5.02
C LEU A 69 -11.93 -5.61 4.96
N GLY A 70 -11.81 -5.04 3.77
CA GLY A 70 -11.98 -3.61 3.54
C GLY A 70 -13.44 -3.24 3.37
N VAL A 71 -13.95 -2.31 4.18
CA VAL A 71 -15.33 -1.82 4.17
C VAL A 71 -15.34 -0.34 3.81
N ALA A 72 -15.97 0.00 2.69
CA ALA A 72 -16.11 1.37 2.26
C ALA A 72 -17.15 2.13 3.10
N CYS A 73 -16.69 3.14 3.84
CA CYS A 73 -17.54 4.10 4.55
C CYS A 73 -17.70 5.41 3.74
N GLY A 74 -17.83 5.29 2.44
CA GLY A 74 -17.94 6.35 1.44
C GLY A 74 -18.00 5.69 0.08
N SER A 75 -17.32 6.27 -0.93
CA SER A 75 -17.17 5.64 -2.26
C SER A 75 -16.36 4.35 -2.18
N LEU A 76 -16.74 3.36 -2.98
CA LEU A 76 -16.02 2.10 -3.08
C LEU A 76 -14.63 2.33 -3.70
N GLY A 77 -13.59 1.92 -2.98
CA GLY A 77 -12.20 2.03 -3.41
C GLY A 77 -11.69 0.79 -4.15
N ALA A 78 -10.40 0.78 -4.46
CA ALA A 78 -9.73 -0.36 -5.10
C ALA A 78 -9.49 -1.52 -4.13
N LEU A 79 -9.30 -1.22 -2.84
CA LEU A 79 -8.99 -2.19 -1.79
C LEU A 79 -10.20 -2.52 -0.91
N THR A 80 -11.32 -1.79 -1.04
CA THR A 80 -12.54 -2.10 -0.29
C THR A 80 -13.34 -3.18 -1.02
N ALA A 81 -13.80 -4.21 -0.30
CA ALA A 81 -14.56 -5.32 -0.84
C ALA A 81 -16.07 -5.06 -0.84
N VAL A 82 -16.57 -4.37 0.18
CA VAL A 82 -18.00 -4.12 0.39
C VAL A 82 -18.25 -2.71 0.91
N THR A 83 -19.48 -2.25 0.78
CA THR A 83 -19.95 -1.02 1.44
C THR A 83 -20.43 -1.30 2.86
N ALA A 84 -20.52 -0.27 3.70
CA ALA A 84 -21.05 -0.39 5.06
C ALA A 84 -22.45 -1.02 5.14
N ASN A 85 -23.29 -0.84 4.10
CA ASN A 85 -24.64 -1.42 4.07
C ASN A 85 -24.64 -2.95 3.83
N ALA A 86 -23.59 -3.48 3.20
CA ALA A 86 -23.47 -4.91 2.91
C ALA A 86 -22.60 -5.66 3.93
N LEU A 87 -22.16 -4.99 4.99
CA LEU A 87 -21.17 -5.48 5.95
C LEU A 87 -21.60 -6.77 6.65
N GLU A 88 -22.76 -6.81 7.28
CA GLU A 88 -23.22 -7.98 8.05
C GLU A 88 -23.31 -9.23 7.15
N ARG A 89 -23.91 -9.08 5.97
CA ARG A 89 -23.95 -10.16 4.98
C ARG A 89 -22.55 -10.62 4.53
N ALA A 90 -21.61 -9.69 4.42
CA ALA A 90 -20.23 -10.03 4.09
C ALA A 90 -19.55 -10.81 5.22
N LEU A 91 -19.81 -10.46 6.47
CA LEU A 91 -19.30 -11.17 7.63
C LEU A 91 -19.87 -12.61 7.73
N ASP A 92 -21.17 -12.79 7.43
CA ASP A 92 -21.79 -14.12 7.34
C ASP A 92 -21.10 -14.98 6.27
N ARG A 93 -20.80 -14.39 5.10
CA ARG A 93 -20.05 -15.08 4.04
C ARG A 93 -18.63 -15.44 4.48
N VAL A 94 -17.95 -14.52 5.19
CA VAL A 94 -16.61 -14.80 5.72
C VAL A 94 -16.64 -15.95 6.70
N LEU A 95 -17.61 -15.98 7.61
CA LEU A 95 -17.78 -17.05 8.59
C LEU A 95 -18.07 -18.40 7.92
N ALA A 96 -18.88 -18.40 6.85
CA ALA A 96 -19.20 -19.57 6.03
C ALA A 96 -18.04 -20.04 5.13
N GLY A 97 -16.93 -19.28 5.06
CA GLY A 97 -15.82 -19.57 4.13
C GLY A 97 -16.11 -19.20 2.67
N ASP A 98 -17.24 -18.52 2.38
CA ASP A 98 -17.65 -18.07 1.04
C ASP A 98 -16.96 -16.75 0.66
N TRP A 99 -15.66 -16.80 0.46
CA TRP A 99 -14.85 -15.66 0.04
C TRP A 99 -13.58 -16.12 -0.70
N THR A 100 -12.97 -15.21 -1.42
CA THR A 100 -11.75 -15.46 -2.17
C THR A 100 -10.57 -14.73 -1.51
N ALA A 101 -9.51 -15.48 -1.20
CA ALA A 101 -8.25 -14.92 -0.76
C ALA A 101 -7.55 -14.24 -1.93
N ARG A 102 -7.27 -12.94 -1.79
CA ARG A 102 -6.52 -12.16 -2.76
C ARG A 102 -5.17 -11.77 -2.13
N PRO A 103 -4.10 -12.52 -2.43
CA PRO A 103 -2.79 -12.20 -1.91
C PRO A 103 -2.26 -10.91 -2.55
N LEU A 104 -1.66 -10.05 -1.73
CA LEU A 104 -0.99 -8.83 -2.15
C LEU A 104 0.47 -8.84 -1.71
N PRO A 105 1.35 -8.16 -2.48
CA PRO A 105 2.74 -8.01 -2.11
C PRO A 105 2.89 -7.02 -0.95
N ALA A 106 4.01 -7.14 -0.22
CA ALA A 106 4.49 -6.12 0.70
C ALA A 106 6.00 -6.00 0.60
N LEU A 107 6.52 -4.79 0.80
CA LEU A 107 7.94 -4.55 1.02
C LEU A 107 8.27 -4.78 2.49
N ALA A 108 9.24 -5.63 2.76
CA ALA A 108 9.93 -5.65 4.03
C ALA A 108 10.95 -4.51 4.06
N ILE A 109 10.93 -3.72 5.11
CA ILE A 109 11.79 -2.56 5.31
C ILE A 109 12.62 -2.81 6.56
N GLY A 110 13.88 -3.18 6.38
CA GLY A 110 14.88 -3.25 7.43
C GLY A 110 15.57 -1.90 7.59
N SER A 111 15.87 -1.49 8.81
CA SER A 111 16.75 -0.35 9.08
C SER A 111 17.56 -0.61 10.37
N ASP A 112 18.64 0.15 10.57
CA ASP A 112 19.62 -0.06 11.64
C ASP A 112 18.99 -0.22 13.03
N GLY A 113 18.98 -1.45 13.54
CA GLY A 113 18.53 -1.76 14.91
C GLY A 113 17.03 -1.59 15.19
N ALA A 114 16.23 -1.23 14.18
CA ALA A 114 14.79 -1.08 14.32
C ALA A 114 14.05 -2.38 13.97
N PRO A 115 12.85 -2.62 14.53
CA PRO A 115 11.99 -3.71 14.10
C PRO A 115 11.66 -3.63 12.63
N LEU A 116 11.50 -4.80 11.97
CA LEU A 116 11.10 -4.92 10.59
C LEU A 116 9.74 -4.24 10.37
N GLN A 117 9.66 -3.36 9.37
CA GLN A 117 8.44 -2.67 8.98
C GLN A 117 7.93 -3.19 7.62
N TRP A 118 6.67 -2.93 7.33
CA TRP A 118 6.02 -3.33 6.10
C TRP A 118 5.40 -2.14 5.39
N ALA A 119 5.59 -2.06 4.07
CA ALA A 119 4.82 -1.18 3.20
C ALA A 119 4.01 -2.01 2.20
N ILE A 120 2.77 -1.62 1.97
CA ILE A 120 1.86 -2.26 1.00
C ILE A 120 1.94 -1.53 -0.34
N ASN A 121 1.97 -0.21 -0.33
CA ASN A 121 2.23 0.60 -1.51
C ASN A 121 3.72 0.94 -1.64
N ASP A 122 4.23 1.77 -0.74
CA ASP A 122 5.54 2.38 -0.91
C ASP A 122 6.18 2.82 0.42
N PHE A 123 7.50 2.92 0.35
CA PHE A 123 8.36 3.65 1.27
C PHE A 123 8.89 4.87 0.53
N VAL A 124 8.96 6.01 1.19
CA VAL A 124 9.51 7.24 0.64
C VAL A 124 10.47 7.88 1.65
N ALA A 125 11.69 8.16 1.21
CA ALA A 125 12.60 9.05 1.93
C ALA A 125 12.52 10.44 1.27
N LEU A 126 12.12 11.46 2.01
CA LEU A 126 11.88 12.82 1.53
C LEU A 126 12.79 13.82 2.23
N ARG A 127 13.24 14.83 1.48
CA ARG A 127 13.90 15.99 2.07
C ARG A 127 12.98 16.71 3.07
N ARG A 128 13.58 17.26 4.10
CA ARG A 128 12.88 18.11 5.05
C ARG A 128 13.20 19.58 4.79
N GLY A 129 12.15 20.38 4.58
CA GLY A 129 12.31 21.82 4.30
C GLY A 129 12.99 22.11 2.95
N GLY A 130 13.85 23.11 2.91
CA GLY A 130 14.54 23.60 1.70
C GLY A 130 15.84 22.88 1.35
N THR A 131 16.20 21.81 2.05
CA THR A 131 17.43 21.03 1.80
C THR A 131 17.18 19.94 0.75
N GLN A 132 18.21 19.23 0.35
CA GLN A 132 18.11 18.04 -0.51
C GLN A 132 18.41 16.76 0.29
N VAL A 133 17.91 15.64 -0.19
CA VAL A 133 18.35 14.30 0.21
C VAL A 133 19.49 13.91 -0.72
N VAL A 134 20.60 13.45 -0.14
CA VAL A 134 21.62 12.70 -0.85
C VAL A 134 21.45 11.24 -0.48
N ALA A 135 21.39 10.35 -1.45
CA ALA A 135 21.22 8.92 -1.20
C ALA A 135 22.06 8.07 -2.15
N ASP A 136 22.64 7.03 -1.60
CA ASP A 136 23.31 5.97 -2.35
C ASP A 136 22.34 4.80 -2.48
N VAL A 137 22.05 4.40 -3.72
CA VAL A 137 21.14 3.30 -4.03
C VAL A 137 21.95 2.15 -4.61
N SER A 138 21.78 0.95 -4.06
CA SER A 138 22.46 -0.26 -4.52
C SER A 138 21.52 -1.46 -4.57
N VAL A 139 21.84 -2.44 -5.41
CA VAL A 139 21.11 -3.71 -5.52
C VAL A 139 22.12 -4.84 -5.36
N ASP A 140 21.88 -5.75 -4.41
CA ASP A 140 22.77 -6.87 -4.08
C ASP A 140 24.24 -6.45 -3.85
N GLY A 141 24.41 -5.25 -3.30
CA GLY A 141 25.73 -4.66 -3.02
C GLY A 141 26.37 -3.90 -4.18
N GLU A 142 25.80 -3.92 -5.38
CA GLU A 142 26.26 -3.13 -6.52
C GLU A 142 25.58 -1.75 -6.54
N THR A 143 26.37 -0.68 -6.60
CA THR A 143 25.86 0.68 -6.67
C THR A 143 25.13 0.91 -8.00
N TYR A 144 23.85 1.28 -7.90
CA TYR A 144 23.06 1.74 -9.04
C TYR A 144 23.27 3.22 -9.31
N VAL A 145 23.07 4.06 -8.28
CA VAL A 145 23.18 5.51 -8.40
C VAL A 145 23.44 6.17 -7.06
N ARG A 146 24.21 7.25 -7.10
CA ARG A 146 24.33 8.23 -6.00
C ARG A 146 23.56 9.47 -6.43
N LEU A 147 22.43 9.73 -5.78
CA LEU A 147 21.53 10.81 -6.16
C LEU A 147 21.53 11.95 -5.15
N ALA A 148 21.26 13.15 -5.64
CA ALA A 148 20.86 14.29 -4.83
C ALA A 148 19.55 14.82 -5.39
N GLY A 149 18.54 15.06 -4.54
CA GLY A 149 17.22 15.48 -5.01
C GLY A 149 16.23 15.67 -3.87
N ASP A 150 14.95 15.57 -4.19
CA ASP A 150 13.89 15.67 -3.21
C ASP A 150 13.73 14.36 -2.41
N GLY A 151 14.22 13.23 -2.94
CA GLY A 151 14.17 11.95 -2.25
C GLY A 151 14.19 10.73 -3.15
N VAL A 152 13.70 9.61 -2.61
CA VAL A 152 13.58 8.32 -3.30
C VAL A 152 12.32 7.58 -2.85
N ILE A 153 11.64 6.94 -3.80
CA ILE A 153 10.48 6.07 -3.56
C ILE A 153 10.88 4.62 -3.83
N VAL A 154 10.49 3.71 -2.95
CA VAL A 154 10.55 2.27 -3.19
C VAL A 154 9.13 1.72 -3.13
N ALA A 155 8.59 1.22 -4.26
CA ALA A 155 7.18 0.87 -4.41
C ALA A 155 6.97 -0.59 -4.81
N THR A 156 5.97 -1.23 -4.18
CA THR A 156 5.44 -2.54 -4.61
C THR A 156 4.77 -2.44 -5.98
N PRO A 157 4.39 -3.56 -6.62
CA PRO A 157 3.53 -3.52 -7.81
C PRO A 157 2.22 -2.75 -7.58
N LEU A 158 1.60 -2.88 -6.41
CA LEU A 158 0.39 -2.12 -6.07
C LEU A 158 0.68 -0.62 -5.97
N GLY A 159 1.72 -0.23 -5.24
CA GLY A 159 2.16 1.16 -5.06
C GLY A 159 2.77 1.79 -6.31
N SER A 160 3.17 0.97 -7.30
CA SER A 160 3.72 1.50 -8.56
C SER A 160 2.75 2.42 -9.31
N SER A 161 1.44 2.26 -9.11
CA SER A 161 0.39 3.12 -9.66
C SER A 161 0.00 4.30 -8.75
N ALA A 162 0.69 4.51 -7.63
CA ALA A 162 0.49 5.59 -6.66
C ALA A 162 1.55 6.71 -6.81
N TYR A 163 2.29 7.00 -5.77
CA TYR A 163 3.27 8.09 -5.77
C TYR A 163 4.41 7.84 -6.75
N SER A 164 4.87 6.59 -6.89
CA SER A 164 5.91 6.23 -7.87
C SER A 164 5.53 6.61 -9.31
N MET A 165 4.28 6.34 -9.73
CA MET A 165 3.79 6.74 -11.06
C MET A 165 3.78 8.26 -11.23
N ALA A 166 3.31 9.00 -10.22
CA ALA A 166 3.31 10.46 -10.25
C ALA A 166 4.73 11.06 -10.35
N ALA A 167 5.74 10.33 -9.84
CA ALA A 167 7.15 10.67 -9.94
C ALA A 167 7.83 10.15 -11.23
N GLY A 168 7.08 9.59 -12.18
CA GLY A 168 7.60 9.07 -13.44
C GLY A 168 8.07 7.61 -13.40
N GLY A 169 7.78 6.88 -12.32
CA GLY A 169 8.04 5.45 -12.23
C GLY A 169 7.13 4.61 -13.14
N PRO A 170 7.55 3.41 -13.56
CA PRO A 170 6.75 2.52 -14.37
C PRO A 170 5.61 1.92 -13.55
N VAL A 171 4.47 1.66 -14.20
CA VAL A 171 3.36 0.90 -13.62
C VAL A 171 3.66 -0.60 -13.77
N LEU A 172 3.72 -1.31 -12.65
CA LEU A 172 3.80 -2.75 -12.61
C LEU A 172 2.39 -3.36 -12.50
N LEU A 173 2.09 -4.34 -13.34
CA LEU A 173 0.80 -5.02 -13.27
C LEU A 173 0.71 -5.92 -12.03
N ALA A 174 -0.51 -6.16 -11.55
CA ALA A 174 -0.74 -7.10 -10.47
C ALA A 174 -0.16 -8.48 -10.80
N GLY A 175 0.52 -9.08 -9.83
CA GLY A 175 1.22 -10.36 -10.00
C GLY A 175 2.67 -10.25 -10.50
N THR A 176 3.15 -9.06 -10.89
CA THR A 176 4.56 -8.84 -11.19
C THR A 176 5.42 -9.12 -9.97
N GLN A 177 6.43 -9.98 -10.12
CA GLN A 177 7.38 -10.31 -9.06
C GLN A 177 8.61 -9.38 -9.11
N ALA A 178 8.36 -8.10 -8.99
CA ALA A 178 9.36 -7.05 -8.95
C ALA A 178 8.80 -5.85 -8.18
N PHE A 179 9.67 -4.93 -7.79
CA PHE A 179 9.33 -3.66 -7.17
C PHE A 179 10.13 -2.53 -7.83
N VAL A 180 9.81 -1.29 -7.54
CA VAL A 180 10.39 -0.14 -8.25
C VAL A 180 11.10 0.77 -7.27
N CYS A 181 12.30 1.23 -7.65
CA CYS A 181 12.98 2.36 -7.03
C CYS A 181 12.88 3.56 -7.97
N THR A 182 12.25 4.64 -7.53
CA THR A 182 12.02 5.86 -8.32
C THR A 182 12.68 7.06 -7.64
N PRO A 183 13.71 7.68 -8.25
CA PRO A 183 14.27 8.92 -7.77
C PRO A 183 13.26 10.06 -7.83
N LEU A 184 13.29 10.97 -6.84
CA LEU A 184 12.44 12.15 -6.79
C LEU A 184 13.24 13.40 -7.15
N ALA A 185 12.86 14.07 -8.25
CA ALA A 185 13.35 15.37 -8.67
C ALA A 185 14.87 15.52 -8.50
N MET A 186 15.66 14.69 -9.18
CA MET A 186 17.12 14.72 -9.10
C MET A 186 17.68 16.10 -9.51
N HIS A 187 18.59 16.60 -8.70
CA HIS A 187 19.32 17.83 -8.95
C HIS A 187 20.66 17.53 -9.64
N GLY A 188 20.67 17.58 -10.95
CA GLY A 188 21.81 17.15 -11.75
C GLY A 188 21.93 15.61 -11.83
N GLY A 189 22.70 15.13 -12.79
CA GLY A 189 22.76 13.71 -13.08
C GLY A 189 21.45 13.19 -13.71
N SER A 190 21.40 11.89 -13.96
CA SER A 190 20.21 11.20 -14.48
C SER A 190 20.23 9.75 -14.04
N ALA A 191 19.14 9.28 -13.49
CA ALA A 191 18.90 7.86 -13.27
C ALA A 191 17.44 7.54 -13.61
N ALA A 192 17.24 6.51 -14.42
CA ALA A 192 15.90 6.03 -14.70
C ALA A 192 15.31 5.37 -13.45
N PRO A 193 13.97 5.31 -13.28
CA PRO A 193 13.37 4.41 -12.29
C PRO A 193 13.84 2.98 -12.55
N LEU A 194 14.26 2.28 -11.48
CA LEU A 194 14.81 0.94 -11.55
C LEU A 194 13.76 -0.10 -11.15
N VAL A 195 13.54 -1.10 -11.99
CA VAL A 195 12.72 -2.27 -11.65
C VAL A 195 13.63 -3.34 -11.05
N VAL A 196 13.35 -3.74 -9.83
CA VAL A 196 14.13 -4.68 -9.03
C VAL A 196 13.37 -5.99 -8.88
N PRO A 197 13.93 -7.15 -9.22
CA PRO A 197 13.25 -8.44 -9.07
C PRO A 197 13.05 -8.80 -7.59
N SER A 198 11.99 -9.55 -7.29
CA SER A 198 11.63 -9.92 -5.90
C SER A 198 12.69 -10.74 -5.14
N GLY A 199 13.62 -11.37 -5.87
CA GLY A 199 14.72 -12.13 -5.27
C GLY A 199 15.94 -11.28 -4.91
N ALA A 200 15.97 -10.00 -5.29
CA ALA A 200 17.08 -9.10 -5.00
C ALA A 200 16.79 -8.21 -3.79
N THR A 201 17.84 -7.73 -3.17
CA THR A 201 17.78 -6.75 -2.07
C THR A 201 18.20 -5.38 -2.58
N LEU A 202 17.32 -4.40 -2.45
CA LEU A 202 17.65 -2.99 -2.67
C LEU A 202 18.10 -2.38 -1.35
N ALA A 203 19.18 -1.63 -1.36
CA ALA A 203 19.60 -0.81 -0.23
C ALA A 203 19.61 0.67 -0.60
N VAL A 204 19.19 1.50 0.35
CA VAL A 204 19.22 2.96 0.26
C VAL A 204 19.92 3.48 1.51
N GLU A 205 21.07 4.11 1.31
CA GLU A 205 21.76 4.85 2.36
C GLU A 205 21.48 6.35 2.18
N VAL A 206 20.85 6.95 3.17
CA VAL A 206 20.47 8.38 3.15
C VAL A 206 21.52 9.18 3.88
N HIS A 207 22.07 10.19 3.20
CA HIS A 207 22.99 11.17 3.79
C HIS A 207 22.20 12.46 4.08
N PRO A 208 21.73 12.64 5.33
CA PRO A 208 20.90 13.80 5.65
C PRO A 208 21.72 15.10 5.60
N GLY A 209 21.18 16.09 4.91
CA GLY A 209 21.68 17.47 4.98
C GLY A 209 21.30 18.14 6.32
N PHE A 210 21.60 19.44 6.46
CA PHE A 210 21.32 20.22 7.68
C PHE A 210 19.84 20.16 8.13
N GLY A 211 18.89 19.97 7.20
CA GLY A 211 17.44 19.86 7.50
C GLY A 211 16.97 18.47 7.91
N GLY A 212 17.82 17.46 7.79
CA GLY A 212 17.40 16.07 7.94
C GLY A 212 16.49 15.60 6.80
N PHE A 213 15.86 14.44 7.00
CA PHE A 213 14.88 13.88 6.06
C PHE A 213 13.71 13.30 6.85
N GLU A 214 12.61 13.06 6.13
CA GLU A 214 11.40 12.41 6.64
C GLU A 214 11.19 11.10 5.90
N VAL A 215 10.52 10.16 6.58
CA VAL A 215 10.11 8.89 6.00
C VAL A 215 8.59 8.84 5.92
N GLU A 216 8.06 8.36 4.80
CA GLU A 216 6.65 8.02 4.67
C GLU A 216 6.53 6.52 4.31
N ILE A 217 5.58 5.85 4.94
CA ILE A 217 5.21 4.47 4.60
C ILE A 217 3.71 4.46 4.29
N ASP A 218 3.36 4.11 3.05
CA ASP A 218 1.99 4.15 2.53
C ASP A 218 1.32 5.51 2.79
N GLY A 219 2.03 6.61 2.53
CA GLY A 219 1.56 7.99 2.71
C GLY A 219 1.46 8.45 4.16
N GLN A 220 1.95 7.68 5.13
CA GLN A 220 1.98 8.08 6.54
C GLN A 220 3.40 8.48 6.95
N ARG A 221 3.55 9.73 7.37
CA ARG A 221 4.81 10.24 7.90
C ARG A 221 5.20 9.51 9.18
N ARG A 222 6.48 9.17 9.27
CA ARG A 222 7.09 8.51 10.42
C ARG A 222 8.45 9.11 10.73
N PRO A 223 8.88 9.08 11.99
CA PRO A 223 10.28 9.36 12.30
C PRO A 223 11.20 8.42 11.52
N ALA A 224 12.30 8.93 11.00
CA ALA A 224 13.35 8.09 10.42
C ALA A 224 13.94 7.19 11.53
N THR A 225 14.04 5.89 11.27
CA THR A 225 14.57 4.89 12.21
C THR A 225 16.06 4.66 12.04
N GLY A 226 16.69 5.33 11.08
CA GLY A 226 18.11 5.21 10.76
C GLY A 226 18.39 5.93 9.44
N VAL A 227 19.56 5.68 8.88
CA VAL A 227 19.97 6.21 7.57
C VAL A 227 20.14 5.09 6.53
N HIS A 228 20.30 3.86 6.98
CA HIS A 228 20.43 2.67 6.11
C HIS A 228 19.11 1.91 6.08
N TYR A 229 18.55 1.73 4.88
CA TYR A 229 17.33 0.99 4.64
C TYR A 229 17.57 -0.13 3.64
N GLN A 230 17.07 -1.32 3.96
CA GLN A 230 17.08 -2.48 3.06
C GLN A 230 15.66 -2.90 2.73
N PHE A 231 15.45 -3.21 1.46
CA PHE A 231 14.14 -3.57 0.94
C PHE A 231 14.17 -4.93 0.24
N SER A 232 13.19 -5.76 0.56
CA SER A 232 12.90 -6.99 -0.18
C SER A 232 11.41 -7.12 -0.43
N LEU A 233 11.02 -7.65 -1.58
CA LEU A 233 9.61 -7.86 -1.91
C LEU A 233 9.15 -9.25 -1.47
N HIS A 234 8.04 -9.28 -0.73
CA HIS A 234 7.32 -10.50 -0.40
C HIS A 234 6.02 -10.57 -1.22
N PRO A 235 5.96 -11.35 -2.33
CA PRO A 235 4.89 -11.24 -3.33
C PRO A 235 3.47 -11.59 -2.84
N LYS A 236 3.37 -12.34 -1.74
CA LYS A 236 2.08 -12.81 -1.18
C LYS A 236 2.05 -12.65 0.34
N LYS A 237 2.52 -11.51 0.84
CA LYS A 237 2.70 -11.31 2.30
C LYS A 237 1.39 -11.08 3.03
N VAL A 238 0.44 -10.37 2.42
CA VAL A 238 -0.84 -10.02 3.04
C VAL A 238 -2.01 -10.53 2.20
N THR A 239 -3.16 -10.74 2.83
CA THR A 239 -4.36 -11.23 2.17
C THR A 239 -5.51 -10.27 2.37
N ILE A 240 -6.11 -9.81 1.27
CA ILE A 240 -7.38 -9.09 1.30
C ILE A 240 -8.53 -10.04 0.93
N ILE A 241 -9.64 -9.92 1.64
CA ILE A 241 -10.86 -10.69 1.36
C ILE A 241 -11.58 -10.08 0.17
N GLY A 242 -11.94 -10.93 -0.79
CA GLY A 242 -12.76 -10.57 -1.95
C GLY A 242 -13.99 -11.47 -2.07
N PHE A 243 -15.04 -10.95 -2.72
CA PHE A 243 -16.28 -11.69 -2.97
C PHE A 243 -16.59 -11.82 -4.47
N ASP A 244 -15.97 -11.00 -5.29
CA ASP A 244 -16.16 -10.93 -6.74
C ASP A 244 -14.81 -10.97 -7.46
N GLU A 245 -14.81 -10.91 -8.80
CA GLU A 245 -13.60 -10.76 -9.60
C GLU A 245 -12.74 -9.57 -9.15
N PRO A 246 -11.41 -9.69 -9.16
CA PRO A 246 -10.52 -8.63 -8.73
C PRO A 246 -10.72 -7.36 -9.56
N ARG A 247 -10.95 -6.23 -8.90
CA ARG A 247 -10.99 -4.90 -9.53
C ARG A 247 -9.60 -4.28 -9.75
N VAL A 248 -8.57 -5.12 -9.78
CA VAL A 248 -7.16 -4.69 -9.91
C VAL A 248 -6.71 -4.93 -11.35
N GLY A 249 -6.06 -3.95 -11.95
CA GLY A 249 -5.50 -4.08 -13.29
C GLY A 249 -5.73 -2.84 -14.15
N LEU A 250 -5.43 -2.93 -15.44
CA LEU A 250 -5.50 -1.79 -16.38
C LEU A 250 -6.88 -1.15 -16.44
N ARG A 251 -7.94 -1.98 -16.36
CA ARG A 251 -9.33 -1.47 -16.34
C ARG A 251 -9.56 -0.55 -15.15
N SER A 252 -9.16 -0.96 -13.95
CA SER A 252 -9.30 -0.14 -12.74
C SER A 252 -8.51 1.16 -12.82
N LEU A 253 -7.31 1.15 -13.40
CA LEU A 253 -6.51 2.36 -13.60
C LEU A 253 -7.20 3.34 -14.55
N ARG A 254 -7.86 2.85 -15.61
CA ARG A 254 -8.66 3.67 -16.53
C ARG A 254 -9.92 4.23 -15.85
N GLU A 255 -10.69 3.40 -15.15
CA GLU A 255 -11.91 3.81 -14.45
C GLU A 255 -11.64 4.86 -13.37
N ARG A 256 -10.46 4.82 -12.76
CA ARG A 256 -9.99 5.82 -11.78
C ARG A 256 -9.36 7.06 -12.43
N GLY A 257 -9.26 7.12 -13.76
CA GLY A 257 -8.66 8.24 -14.48
C GLY A 257 -7.15 8.36 -14.34
N LEU A 258 -6.46 7.33 -13.84
CA LEU A 258 -5.01 7.30 -13.71
C LEU A 258 -4.31 7.06 -15.06
N ILE A 259 -5.01 6.43 -16.00
CA ILE A 259 -4.59 6.26 -17.40
C ILE A 259 -5.70 6.81 -18.27
N ALA A 260 -5.37 7.72 -19.19
CA ALA A 260 -6.31 8.30 -20.13
C ALA A 260 -5.77 8.21 -21.56
N ASP A 261 -6.68 8.04 -22.53
CA ASP A 261 -6.32 8.05 -23.94
C ASP A 261 -6.01 9.48 -24.41
N SER A 262 -5.17 9.60 -25.43
CA SER A 262 -4.85 10.88 -26.03
C SER A 262 -6.13 11.59 -26.52
N PRO A 263 -6.33 12.88 -26.21
CA PRO A 263 -7.48 13.64 -26.71
C PRO A 263 -7.63 13.60 -28.24
N ARG A 264 -6.52 13.49 -28.98
CA ARG A 264 -6.53 13.36 -30.46
C ARG A 264 -7.13 12.03 -30.91
N VAL A 265 -6.85 10.93 -30.18
CA VAL A 265 -7.42 9.61 -30.48
C VAL A 265 -8.92 9.63 -30.20
N LEU A 266 -9.34 10.13 -29.03
CA LEU A 266 -10.76 10.25 -28.67
C LEU A 266 -11.56 11.09 -29.65
N ALA A 267 -11.00 12.23 -30.11
CA ALA A 267 -11.64 13.09 -31.12
C ALA A 267 -11.77 12.40 -32.50
N ARG A 268 -10.78 11.59 -32.89
CA ARG A 268 -10.85 10.80 -34.12
C ARG A 268 -11.92 9.72 -34.06
N ASP A 269 -12.01 9.02 -32.94
CA ASP A 269 -12.96 7.92 -32.77
C ASP A 269 -14.41 8.43 -32.68
N ALA A 270 -14.63 9.58 -32.03
CA ALA A 270 -15.90 10.26 -32.00
C ALA A 270 -16.40 10.72 -33.41
N ARG A 271 -15.50 10.99 -34.36
CA ARG A 271 -15.85 11.30 -35.77
C ARG A 271 -16.23 10.05 -36.58
N LYS A 272 -15.72 8.87 -36.22
CA LYS A 272 -16.04 7.60 -36.90
C LYS A 272 -17.37 7.00 -36.45
N SER A 273 -17.88 7.40 -35.29
CA SER A 273 -19.16 6.93 -34.74
C SER A 273 -20.37 7.80 -35.13
N ARG A 274 -20.12 8.84 -35.92
CA ARG A 274 -21.15 9.68 -36.61
C ARG A 274 -21.24 9.32 -38.08
#